data_93e9174f6f15364190355070ed0a8f7e
#
_entry.id   93e9174f6f15364190355070ed0a8f7e
#
_cell.length_a   1.000
_cell.length_b   1.000
_cell.length_c   1.000
_cell.angle_alpha   90.00
_cell.angle_beta   90.00
_cell.angle_gamma   90.00
#
_symmetry.space_group_name_H-M   'P 1'
#
loop_
_entity.id
_entity.type
_entity.pdbx_description
1 polymer ?
#
loop_
_entity_poly.entity_id
_entity_poly.type
_entity_poly.pdbx_seq_one_letter_code
_entity_poly.pdbx_strand_id
1 'polypeptide(L)'
;YIWFSKNISNKILNKDLSNEEYKNISELLINEINIKNDNLPVGFEETMGYGMIAYVVPKSIYPAGYHCDKDLPLPFINIASQKNFIAVYHMGIYANPDLLNWFIAEYPKHCISKLDMGKSCIRFKKLDQIPYQLIGELATKISPEQWITDYEQQFKR
;
A
#
# COMPACT_ATOMS: atom_id res chain seq x y z
N TYR A 1 -2.85 -9.51 16.24
CA TYR A 1 -2.37 -9.17 14.88
C TYR A 1 -2.93 -10.14 13.83
N ILE A 2 -2.67 -11.43 13.91
CA ILE A 2 -3.18 -12.46 12.98
C ILE A 2 -4.72 -12.50 12.95
N TRP A 3 -5.39 -12.28 14.08
CA TRP A 3 -6.85 -12.26 14.17
C TRP A 3 -7.46 -11.01 13.50
N PHE A 4 -6.82 -9.87 13.65
CA PHE A 4 -7.24 -8.60 13.04
C PHE A 4 -7.09 -8.64 11.51
N SER A 5 -5.96 -9.14 11.03
CA SER A 5 -5.67 -9.35 9.61
C SER A 5 -6.67 -10.31 8.93
N LYS A 6 -7.00 -11.45 9.58
CA LYS A 6 -8.03 -12.37 9.08
C LYS A 6 -9.44 -11.76 9.02
N ASN A 7 -9.77 -10.89 9.98
CA ASN A 7 -11.08 -10.24 10.02
C ASN A 7 -11.21 -9.14 8.96
N ILE A 8 -10.12 -8.44 8.67
CA ILE A 8 -10.03 -7.45 7.60
C ILE A 8 -10.13 -8.16 6.24
N SER A 9 -9.37 -9.22 6.02
CA SER A 9 -9.39 -10.01 4.78
C SER A 9 -10.80 -10.52 4.45
N ASN A 10 -11.58 -10.93 5.45
CA ASN A 10 -12.96 -11.39 5.27
C ASN A 10 -13.95 -10.28 4.90
N LYS A 11 -13.64 -9.01 5.14
CA LYS A 11 -14.53 -7.87 4.83
C LYS A 11 -14.34 -7.30 3.43
N ILE A 12 -13.22 -7.60 2.76
CA ILE A 12 -12.85 -7.01 1.47
C ILE A 12 -13.24 -7.90 0.28
N LEU A 13 -14.02 -8.94 0.50
CA LEU A 13 -14.40 -9.91 -0.54
C LEU A 13 -14.97 -9.24 -1.79
N ASN A 14 -14.17 -9.20 -2.84
CA ASN A 14 -14.63 -8.94 -4.18
C ASN A 14 -15.11 -10.26 -4.82
N LYS A 15 -16.27 -10.25 -5.49
CA LYS A 15 -16.97 -11.44 -5.96
C LYS A 15 -16.22 -12.27 -7.03
N ASP A 16 -15.08 -11.79 -7.53
CA ASP A 16 -14.36 -12.37 -8.67
C ASP A 16 -13.11 -13.20 -8.29
N LEU A 17 -12.74 -13.26 -7.00
CA LEU A 17 -11.68 -14.12 -6.48
C LEU A 17 -12.30 -15.15 -5.54
N SER A 18 -11.79 -16.38 -5.55
CA SER A 18 -12.16 -17.35 -4.51
C SER A 18 -11.69 -16.83 -3.14
N ASN A 19 -12.43 -17.18 -2.10
CA ASN A 19 -12.08 -16.81 -0.72
C ASN A 19 -10.64 -17.22 -0.35
N GLU A 20 -10.15 -18.30 -0.95
CA GLU A 20 -8.83 -18.86 -0.71
C GLU A 20 -7.73 -18.07 -1.44
N GLU A 21 -7.94 -17.68 -2.69
CA GLU A 21 -7.01 -16.83 -3.44
C GLU A 21 -6.88 -15.46 -2.79
N TYR A 22 -8.00 -14.88 -2.37
CA TYR A 22 -7.99 -13.59 -1.67
C TYR A 22 -7.26 -13.64 -0.33
N LYS A 23 -7.50 -14.71 0.44
CA LYS A 23 -6.82 -14.96 1.71
C LYS A 23 -5.31 -15.13 1.51
N ASN A 24 -4.91 -15.89 0.49
CA ASN A 24 -3.51 -16.12 0.16
C ASN A 24 -2.81 -14.84 -0.28
N ILE A 25 -3.47 -13.97 -1.06
CA ILE A 25 -2.91 -12.65 -1.45
C ILE A 25 -2.74 -11.77 -0.22
N SER A 26 -3.77 -11.66 0.60
CA SER A 26 -3.74 -10.82 1.78
C SER A 26 -2.69 -11.32 2.79
N GLU A 27 -2.58 -12.65 2.99
CA GLU A 27 -1.57 -13.25 3.86
C GLU A 27 -0.15 -13.09 3.29
N LEU A 28 0.04 -13.23 1.98
CA LEU A 28 1.34 -13.00 1.34
C LEU A 28 1.73 -11.52 1.39
N LEU A 29 0.83 -10.61 1.04
CA LEU A 29 1.10 -9.17 1.12
C LEU A 29 1.34 -8.73 2.56
N ILE A 30 0.55 -9.21 3.51
CA ILE A 30 0.72 -8.92 4.93
C ILE A 30 1.99 -9.59 5.47
N ASN A 31 2.31 -10.82 5.07
CA ASN A 31 3.53 -11.49 5.52
C ASN A 31 4.78 -10.84 4.91
N GLU A 32 4.77 -10.45 3.64
CA GLU A 32 5.90 -9.73 3.04
C GLU A 32 6.03 -8.30 3.58
N ILE A 33 4.94 -7.63 3.82
CA ILE A 33 4.91 -6.34 4.51
C ILE A 33 5.23 -6.54 6.01
N ASN A 34 4.73 -7.60 6.68
CA ASN A 34 4.98 -7.90 8.09
C ASN A 34 6.35 -8.55 8.38
N ILE A 35 6.90 -9.33 7.48
CA ILE A 35 8.30 -9.81 7.62
C ILE A 35 9.25 -8.62 7.65
N LYS A 36 8.85 -7.51 7.05
CA LYS A 36 9.55 -6.23 7.12
C LYS A 36 8.94 -5.23 8.11
N ASN A 37 7.89 -5.57 8.86
CA ASN A 37 7.36 -4.72 9.92
C ASN A 37 8.33 -4.53 11.10
N ASP A 38 9.28 -5.42 11.27
CA ASP A 38 10.46 -5.12 12.07
C ASP A 38 11.32 -4.00 11.46
N ASN A 39 11.06 -3.61 10.21
CA ASN A 39 11.75 -2.59 9.45
C ASN A 39 10.83 -1.51 8.85
N LEU A 40 9.49 -1.66 8.90
CA LEU A 40 8.62 -0.52 8.58
C LEU A 40 8.92 0.60 9.55
N PRO A 41 9.13 1.83 9.06
CA PRO A 41 9.33 2.97 9.95
C PRO A 41 8.20 3.03 10.98
N VAL A 42 8.58 3.04 12.25
CA VAL A 42 7.62 3.13 13.37
C VAL A 42 6.72 4.33 13.13
N GLY A 43 5.42 4.15 13.28
CA GLY A 43 4.44 5.22 13.15
C GLY A 43 3.40 5.04 12.05
N PHE A 44 3.54 4.04 11.17
CA PHE A 44 2.42 3.61 10.32
C PHE A 44 1.55 2.58 11.05
N GLU A 45 0.24 2.66 10.84
CA GLU A 45 -0.75 1.72 11.38
C GLU A 45 -1.55 1.08 10.25
N GLU A 46 -1.88 -0.21 10.42
CA GLU A 46 -2.79 -0.93 9.54
C GLU A 46 -4.24 -0.67 9.94
N THR A 47 -5.07 -0.34 8.97
CA THR A 47 -6.50 -0.09 9.15
C THR A 47 -7.29 -0.47 7.90
N MET A 48 -8.60 -0.19 7.91
CA MET A 48 -9.45 -0.23 6.74
C MET A 48 -9.73 1.19 6.25
N GLY A 49 -9.45 1.45 4.98
CA GLY A 49 -9.79 2.70 4.31
C GLY A 49 -10.48 2.45 2.97
N TYR A 50 -11.65 3.02 2.76
CA TYR A 50 -12.44 2.88 1.52
C TYR A 50 -12.69 1.42 1.10
N GLY A 51 -12.86 0.51 2.06
CA GLY A 51 -13.05 -0.92 1.81
C GLY A 51 -11.77 -1.67 1.43
N MET A 52 -10.60 -1.07 1.59
CA MET A 52 -9.29 -1.64 1.28
C MET A 52 -8.44 -1.80 2.54
N ILE A 53 -7.47 -2.70 2.53
CA ILE A 53 -6.40 -2.68 3.53
C ILE A 53 -5.59 -1.40 3.32
N ALA A 54 -5.40 -0.64 4.39
CA ALA A 54 -4.70 0.65 4.35
C ALA A 54 -3.60 0.69 5.41
N TYR A 55 -2.45 1.22 5.04
CA TYR A 55 -1.39 1.65 5.93
C TYR A 55 -1.42 3.17 5.97
N VAL A 56 -1.52 3.73 7.16
CA VAL A 56 -1.79 5.14 7.38
C VAL A 56 -0.87 5.74 8.42
N VAL A 57 -0.66 7.04 8.36
CA VAL A 57 -0.16 7.79 9.51
C VAL A 57 -1.37 8.11 10.39
N PRO A 58 -1.42 7.61 11.63
CA PRO A 58 -2.56 7.80 12.52
C PRO A 58 -2.71 9.25 12.95
N LYS A 59 -3.93 9.62 13.37
CA LYS A 59 -4.22 10.98 13.85
C LYS A 59 -3.49 11.35 15.14
N SER A 60 -2.98 10.38 15.88
CA SER A 60 -2.09 10.60 17.03
C SER A 60 -0.75 11.23 16.63
N ILE A 61 -0.26 10.93 15.41
CA ILE A 61 0.97 11.50 14.84
C ILE A 61 0.65 12.69 13.94
N TYR A 62 -0.44 12.61 13.13
CA TYR A 62 -0.85 13.67 12.23
C TYR A 62 -2.32 14.05 12.46
N PRO A 63 -2.61 14.93 13.45
CA PRO A 63 -3.99 15.28 13.84
C PRO A 63 -4.83 15.93 12.75
N ALA A 64 -4.18 16.59 11.76
CA ALA A 64 -4.87 17.26 10.65
C ALA A 64 -5.65 16.29 9.75
N GLY A 65 -5.27 14.99 9.74
CA GLY A 65 -5.91 13.96 8.95
C GLY A 65 -5.77 14.14 7.43
N TYR A 66 -6.57 13.43 6.68
CA TYR A 66 -6.55 13.48 5.23
C TYR A 66 -7.31 14.69 4.68
N HIS A 67 -6.78 15.40 3.69
CA HIS A 67 -7.39 16.67 3.21
C HIS A 67 -8.77 16.50 2.58
N CYS A 68 -9.07 15.31 2.01
CA CYS A 68 -10.37 15.01 1.44
C CYS A 68 -11.43 14.66 2.50
N ASP A 69 -10.97 14.11 3.64
CA ASP A 69 -11.82 13.75 4.78
C ASP A 69 -10.99 13.80 6.06
N LYS A 70 -11.16 14.87 6.83
CA LYS A 70 -10.37 15.14 8.05
C LYS A 70 -10.62 14.15 9.18
N ASP A 71 -11.68 13.37 9.12
CA ASP A 71 -11.98 12.32 10.10
C ASP A 71 -11.13 11.07 9.85
N LEU A 72 -10.61 10.91 8.63
CA LEU A 72 -9.72 9.82 8.28
C LEU A 72 -8.25 10.14 8.60
N PRO A 73 -7.45 9.12 9.00
CA PRO A 73 -6.00 9.25 9.10
C PRO A 73 -5.39 9.48 7.72
N LEU A 74 -4.13 9.91 7.68
CA LEU A 74 -3.43 10.20 6.44
C LEU A 74 -3.05 8.89 5.72
N PRO A 75 -3.62 8.58 4.54
CA PRO A 75 -3.33 7.34 3.83
C PRO A 75 -1.92 7.35 3.23
N PHE A 76 -1.24 6.21 3.27
CA PHE A 76 0.09 6.01 2.69
C PHE A 76 0.07 4.92 1.63
N ILE A 77 -0.30 3.69 1.99
CA ILE A 77 -0.44 2.57 1.07
C ILE A 77 -1.82 1.96 1.25
N ASN A 78 -2.50 1.67 0.13
CA ASN A 78 -3.74 0.91 0.13
C ASN A 78 -3.60 -0.28 -0.81
N ILE A 79 -4.17 -1.42 -0.43
CA ILE A 79 -4.16 -2.65 -1.22
C ILE A 79 -5.59 -3.07 -1.47
N ALA A 80 -5.92 -3.25 -2.75
CA ALA A 80 -7.26 -3.61 -3.17
C ALA A 80 -7.26 -4.75 -4.18
N SER A 81 -8.16 -5.71 -3.98
CA SER A 81 -8.56 -6.64 -5.02
C SER A 81 -9.63 -5.98 -5.88
N GLN A 82 -9.33 -5.75 -7.15
CA GLN A 82 -10.26 -5.22 -8.13
C GLN A 82 -10.74 -6.35 -9.05
N LYS A 83 -11.79 -6.09 -9.84
CA LYS A 83 -12.39 -7.10 -10.72
C LYS A 83 -11.39 -7.82 -11.62
N ASN A 84 -10.39 -7.10 -12.16
CA ASN A 84 -9.48 -7.61 -13.18
C ASN A 84 -7.99 -7.51 -12.80
N PHE A 85 -7.66 -7.04 -11.60
CA PHE A 85 -6.29 -6.84 -11.12
C PHE A 85 -6.23 -6.63 -9.62
N ILE A 86 -5.07 -6.88 -9.05
CA ILE A 86 -4.71 -6.40 -7.72
C ILE A 86 -4.08 -5.01 -7.87
N ALA A 87 -4.49 -4.07 -7.04
CA ALA A 87 -3.96 -2.72 -7.00
C ALA A 87 -3.19 -2.47 -5.71
N VAL A 88 -2.00 -1.92 -5.85
CA VAL A 88 -1.26 -1.28 -4.76
C VAL A 88 -1.26 0.22 -5.03
N TYR A 89 -1.93 0.97 -4.19
CA TYR A 89 -1.92 2.44 -4.23
C TYR A 89 -0.85 2.93 -3.26
N HIS A 90 0.23 3.50 -3.78
CA HIS A 90 1.33 4.03 -2.97
C HIS A 90 1.41 5.54 -3.12
N MET A 91 0.92 6.28 -2.13
CA MET A 91 0.81 7.74 -2.24
C MET A 91 2.18 8.43 -2.28
N GLY A 92 3.17 7.88 -1.59
CA GLY A 92 4.55 8.40 -1.62
C GLY A 92 5.19 8.39 -3.01
N ILE A 93 4.95 7.36 -3.84
CA ILE A 93 5.43 7.35 -5.24
C ILE A 93 4.86 8.53 -6.04
N TYR A 94 3.61 8.89 -5.79
CA TYR A 94 2.96 9.99 -6.49
C TYR A 94 3.53 11.36 -6.09
N ALA A 95 3.93 11.50 -4.83
CA ALA A 95 4.43 12.75 -4.30
C ALA A 95 5.96 12.93 -4.46
N ASN A 96 6.71 11.82 -4.61
CA ASN A 96 8.18 11.83 -4.60
C ASN A 96 8.74 11.29 -5.94
N PRO A 97 9.21 12.18 -6.85
CA PRO A 97 9.75 11.78 -8.14
C PRO A 97 10.98 10.87 -8.06
N ASP A 98 11.84 11.02 -7.06
CA ASP A 98 13.04 10.20 -6.91
C ASP A 98 12.67 8.77 -6.54
N LEU A 99 11.69 8.60 -5.67
CA LEU A 99 11.12 7.29 -5.34
C LEU A 99 10.47 6.63 -6.56
N LEU A 100 9.73 7.40 -7.34
CA LEU A 100 9.12 6.91 -8.58
C LEU A 100 10.18 6.42 -9.56
N ASN A 101 11.23 7.22 -9.81
CA ASN A 101 12.32 6.87 -10.72
C ASN A 101 13.07 5.61 -10.24
N TRP A 102 13.34 5.52 -8.94
CA TRP A 102 13.93 4.32 -8.36
C TRP A 102 13.05 3.09 -8.61
N PHE A 103 11.75 3.17 -8.32
CA PHE A 103 10.83 2.05 -8.50
C PHE A 103 10.75 1.59 -9.97
N ILE A 104 10.66 2.53 -10.91
CA ILE A 104 10.65 2.24 -12.36
C ILE A 104 11.93 1.52 -12.79
N ALA A 105 13.09 1.93 -12.27
CA ALA A 105 14.38 1.33 -12.60
C ALA A 105 14.56 -0.07 -11.98
N GLU A 106 14.01 -0.30 -10.78
CA GLU A 106 14.10 -1.60 -10.09
C GLU A 106 13.10 -2.62 -10.65
N TYR A 107 11.89 -2.19 -11.04
CA TYR A 107 10.79 -3.08 -11.42
C TYR A 107 11.17 -4.17 -12.43
N PRO A 108 11.86 -3.89 -13.55
CA PRO A 108 12.23 -4.92 -14.53
C PRO A 108 13.23 -5.95 -14.02
N LYS A 109 13.90 -5.70 -12.91
CA LYS A 109 14.81 -6.66 -12.28
C LYS A 109 14.06 -7.72 -11.46
N HIS A 110 12.83 -7.44 -11.06
CA HIS A 110 12.00 -8.27 -10.20
C HIS A 110 10.79 -8.88 -10.91
N CYS A 111 10.43 -8.36 -12.08
CA CYS A 111 9.22 -8.77 -12.78
C CYS A 111 9.42 -8.76 -14.30
N ILE A 112 9.04 -9.85 -14.94
CA ILE A 112 9.13 -9.97 -16.43
C ILE A 112 8.00 -9.18 -17.10
N SER A 113 6.84 -9.03 -16.44
CA SER A 113 5.73 -8.27 -16.97
C SER A 113 6.02 -6.78 -16.99
N LYS A 114 5.50 -6.10 -18.02
CA LYS A 114 5.61 -4.65 -18.10
C LYS A 114 4.90 -4.00 -16.92
N LEU A 115 5.52 -2.97 -16.34
CA LEU A 115 4.93 -2.15 -15.29
C LEU A 115 3.61 -1.50 -15.79
N ASP A 116 2.51 -1.86 -15.13
CA ASP A 116 1.21 -1.21 -15.32
C ASP A 116 0.95 -0.29 -14.14
N MET A 117 1.22 1.01 -14.35
CA MET A 117 1.11 2.02 -13.31
C MET A 117 0.52 3.31 -13.86
N GLY A 118 -0.30 3.97 -13.04
CA GLY A 118 -0.81 5.32 -13.30
C GLY A 118 -0.97 6.10 -12.02
N LYS A 119 -0.29 7.24 -11.88
CA LYS A 119 -0.22 8.01 -10.64
C LYS A 119 0.30 7.15 -9.49
N SER A 120 -0.49 6.98 -8.43
CA SER A 120 -0.15 6.13 -7.28
C SER A 120 -0.52 4.65 -7.45
N CYS A 121 -1.26 4.28 -8.50
CA CYS A 121 -1.84 2.95 -8.66
C CYS A 121 -0.93 2.03 -9.47
N ILE A 122 -0.41 0.99 -8.83
CA ILE A 122 0.36 -0.09 -9.45
C ILE A 122 -0.59 -1.29 -9.58
N ARG A 123 -0.70 -1.88 -10.79
CA ARG A 123 -1.68 -2.92 -11.10
C ARG A 123 -1.01 -4.22 -11.50
N PHE A 124 -1.49 -5.33 -10.96
CA PHE A 124 -1.04 -6.69 -11.23
C PHE A 124 -2.23 -7.54 -11.67
N LYS A 125 -2.18 -8.07 -12.90
CA LYS A 125 -3.25 -8.92 -13.45
C LYS A 125 -3.17 -10.37 -12.99
N LYS A 126 -2.01 -10.81 -12.53
CA LYS A 126 -1.75 -12.17 -12.06
C LYS A 126 -0.97 -12.13 -10.76
N LEU A 127 -1.35 -13.01 -9.85
CA LEU A 127 -0.77 -13.09 -8.51
C LEU A 127 0.68 -13.53 -8.50
N ASP A 128 1.02 -14.49 -9.39
CA ASP A 128 2.36 -15.00 -9.60
C ASP A 128 3.33 -13.97 -10.23
N GLN A 129 2.81 -12.82 -10.65
CA GLN A 129 3.58 -11.73 -11.23
C GLN A 129 3.73 -10.52 -10.29
N ILE A 130 3.27 -10.62 -9.05
CA ILE A 130 3.48 -9.56 -8.05
C ILE A 130 4.91 -9.66 -7.51
N PRO A 131 5.76 -8.63 -7.70
CA PRO A 131 7.10 -8.62 -7.15
C PRO A 131 7.07 -8.26 -5.65
N TYR A 132 6.62 -9.20 -4.81
CA TYR A 132 6.38 -8.98 -3.38
C TYR A 132 7.56 -8.34 -2.66
N GLN A 133 8.79 -8.84 -2.93
CA GLN A 133 10.00 -8.30 -2.33
C GLN A 133 10.21 -6.82 -2.66
N LEU A 134 10.00 -6.44 -3.93
CA LEU A 134 10.13 -5.04 -4.37
C LEU A 134 9.05 -4.16 -3.75
N ILE A 135 7.78 -4.65 -3.67
CA ILE A 135 6.69 -3.91 -3.01
C ILE A 135 6.98 -3.73 -1.52
N GLY A 136 7.48 -4.76 -0.84
CA GLY A 136 7.91 -4.66 0.55
C GLY A 136 9.06 -3.66 0.72
N GLU A 137 10.06 -3.65 -0.15
CA GLU A 137 11.14 -2.67 -0.13
C GLU A 137 10.62 -1.24 -0.38
N LEU A 138 9.73 -1.07 -1.35
CA LEU A 138 9.08 0.22 -1.62
C LEU A 138 8.37 0.78 -0.37
N ALA A 139 7.67 -0.07 0.37
CA ALA A 139 6.94 0.34 1.57
C ALA A 139 7.87 0.88 2.69
N THR A 140 9.15 0.50 2.70
CA THR A 140 10.14 0.95 3.70
C THR A 140 10.91 2.22 3.32
N LYS A 141 10.75 2.73 2.10
CA LYS A 141 11.58 3.84 1.57
C LYS A 141 11.23 5.21 2.14
N ILE A 142 10.06 5.37 2.73
CA ILE A 142 9.59 6.67 3.26
C ILE A 142 9.15 6.47 4.72
N SER A 143 9.64 7.31 5.62
CA SER A 143 9.16 7.35 7.01
C SER A 143 7.82 8.12 7.11
N PRO A 144 7.05 7.97 8.20
CA PRO A 144 5.85 8.77 8.44
C PRO A 144 6.11 10.28 8.38
N GLU A 145 7.23 10.74 8.95
CA GLU A 145 7.61 12.15 8.97
C GLU A 145 7.92 12.66 7.55
N GLN A 146 8.66 11.87 6.77
CA GLN A 146 8.94 12.21 5.38
C GLN A 146 7.66 12.24 4.57
N TRP A 147 6.77 11.26 4.77
CA TRP A 147 5.48 11.22 4.09
C TRP A 147 4.61 12.43 4.42
N ILE A 148 4.54 12.84 5.69
CA ILE A 148 3.82 14.06 6.10
C ILE A 148 4.38 15.27 5.37
N THR A 149 5.72 15.40 5.32
CA THR A 149 6.40 16.52 4.64
C THR A 149 6.07 16.56 3.15
N ASP A 150 6.25 15.44 2.45
CA ASP A 150 5.97 15.33 1.02
C ASP A 150 4.48 15.60 0.72
N TYR A 151 3.59 15.10 1.57
CA TYR A 151 2.16 15.31 1.46
C TYR A 151 1.77 16.79 1.63
N GLU A 152 2.30 17.47 2.64
CA GLU A 152 2.00 18.89 2.87
C GLU A 152 2.50 19.78 1.74
N GLN A 153 3.67 19.49 1.20
CA GLN A 153 4.22 20.20 0.04
C GLN A 153 3.38 20.01 -1.22
N GLN A 154 2.86 18.80 -1.43
CA GLN A 154 2.13 18.44 -2.64
C GLN A 154 0.65 18.83 -2.59
N PHE A 155 -0.02 18.67 -1.45
CA PHE A 155 -1.47 18.69 -1.34
C PHE A 155 -2.05 19.79 -0.44
N LYS A 156 -1.24 20.41 0.42
CA LYS A 156 -1.63 21.57 1.22
C LYS A 156 -1.06 22.85 0.58
N ARG A 157 -1.68 23.28 -0.49
CA ARG A 157 -1.47 24.64 -1.03
C ARG A 157 -2.56 25.58 -0.53
#